data_58519e27e98f2763853c61d8f0329366
#
_entry.id   58519e27e98f2763853c61d8f0329366
#
_cell.length_a   1.000
_cell.length_b   1.000
_cell.length_c   1.000
_cell.angle_alpha   90.00
_cell.angle_beta   90.00
_cell.angle_gamma   90.00
#
_symmetry.space_group_name_H-M   'P 1'
#
loop_
_entity.id
_entity.type
_entity.pdbx_description
1 polymer ?
#
loop_
_entity_poly.entity_id
_entity_poly.type
_entity_poly.pdbx_seq_one_letter_code
_entity_poly.pdbx_strand_id
1 'polypeptide(L)'
;MIDTKTAIEKITNGEFDNLFTDIYIDSSMIDYQKKRYVHAIEQYETIFCPDKVAIFSAPGRSEVCGNHTDHQHGMVLATSINLDTIAVSAKNNNDVVRFVSDGYDMITLNINDLEVNDDEAGTTVSLIRGVLRGLKDHGYKIGGFNAYATSDVLVGAGLSSSAAFEVVVGTIISGLYNDMKINSVEIAQISQYAENVFFKKPCGLMDQMACSVGGMVNIDFKDCLLYTSPSPRD
;
A
#
# COMPACT_ATOMS: atom_id res chain seq x y z
N MET A 1 -17.10 2.39 4.59
CA MET A 1 -17.18 2.97 3.22
C MET A 1 -18.09 4.18 3.26
N ILE A 2 -17.77 5.22 2.54
CA ILE A 2 -18.44 6.53 2.52
C ILE A 2 -18.85 6.86 1.07
N ASP A 3 -19.94 7.60 0.90
CA ASP A 3 -20.35 8.18 -0.38
C ASP A 3 -19.32 9.20 -0.87
N THR A 4 -19.03 9.24 -2.18
CA THR A 4 -17.96 10.08 -2.75
C THR A 4 -18.20 11.57 -2.51
N LYS A 5 -19.43 12.04 -2.69
CA LYS A 5 -19.77 13.47 -2.46
C LYS A 5 -19.61 13.85 -1.00
N THR A 6 -20.10 12.97 -0.11
CA THR A 6 -19.94 13.15 1.34
C THR A 6 -18.45 13.14 1.74
N ALA A 7 -17.63 12.30 1.12
CA ALA A 7 -16.18 12.29 1.38
C ALA A 7 -15.52 13.60 0.95
N ILE A 8 -15.82 14.09 -0.25
CA ILE A 8 -15.31 15.36 -0.76
C ILE A 8 -15.73 16.54 0.12
N GLU A 9 -17.01 16.59 0.51
CA GLU A 9 -17.53 17.63 1.41
C GLU A 9 -16.79 17.64 2.74
N LYS A 10 -16.62 16.50 3.37
CA LYS A 10 -15.93 16.36 4.67
C LYS A 10 -14.46 16.76 4.59
N ILE A 11 -13.75 16.34 3.53
CA ILE A 11 -12.36 16.73 3.29
C ILE A 11 -12.27 18.24 3.11
N THR A 12 -13.12 18.82 2.26
CA THR A 12 -13.09 20.24 1.94
C THR A 12 -13.41 21.11 3.16
N ASN A 13 -14.39 20.69 3.96
CA ASN A 13 -14.81 21.39 5.18
C ASN A 13 -13.85 21.22 6.36
N GLY A 14 -12.78 20.43 6.21
CA GLY A 14 -11.75 20.29 7.24
C GLY A 14 -12.07 19.28 8.34
N GLU A 15 -13.09 18.43 8.17
CA GLU A 15 -13.41 17.41 9.18
C GLU A 15 -12.25 16.40 9.38
N PHE A 16 -11.34 16.27 8.39
CA PHE A 16 -10.18 15.40 8.45
C PHE A 16 -8.85 16.13 8.69
N ASP A 17 -8.85 17.43 8.98
CA ASP A 17 -7.60 18.22 9.12
C ASP A 17 -6.71 17.69 10.25
N ASN A 18 -7.29 17.27 11.37
CA ASN A 18 -6.53 16.65 12.45
C ASN A 18 -5.90 15.33 12.02
N LEU A 19 -6.64 14.49 11.29
CA LEU A 19 -6.12 13.24 10.74
C LEU A 19 -4.99 13.50 9.75
N PHE A 20 -5.12 14.49 8.86
CA PHE A 20 -4.05 14.88 7.94
C PHE A 20 -2.83 15.41 8.68
N THR A 21 -3.02 16.18 9.75
CA THR A 21 -1.91 16.64 10.60
C THR A 21 -1.19 15.47 11.26
N ASP A 22 -1.92 14.46 11.74
CA ASP A 22 -1.33 13.27 12.37
C ASP A 22 -0.55 12.41 11.35
N ILE A 23 -1.07 12.28 10.11
CA ILE A 23 -0.45 11.47 9.07
C ILE A 23 0.75 12.19 8.44
N TYR A 24 0.58 13.45 8.06
CA TYR A 24 1.57 14.19 7.28
C TYR A 24 2.49 15.09 8.12
N ILE A 25 2.19 15.25 9.42
CA ILE A 25 3.01 15.95 10.43
C ILE A 25 3.14 17.46 10.15
N ASP A 26 3.28 17.85 8.89
CA ASP A 26 3.44 19.24 8.45
C ASP A 26 2.09 19.88 8.11
N SER A 27 1.63 20.81 8.95
CA SER A 27 0.37 21.51 8.76
C SER A 27 0.32 22.35 7.46
N SER A 28 1.48 22.72 6.90
CA SER A 28 1.53 23.44 5.62
C SER A 28 1.12 22.57 4.43
N MET A 29 1.16 21.25 4.59
CA MET A 29 0.80 20.28 3.57
C MET A 29 -0.70 19.94 3.55
N ILE A 30 -1.48 20.37 4.53
CA ILE A 30 -2.91 19.99 4.65
C ILE A 30 -3.69 20.39 3.40
N ASP A 31 -3.54 21.62 2.91
CA ASP A 31 -4.26 22.09 1.71
C ASP A 31 -3.87 21.31 0.45
N TYR A 32 -2.60 20.94 0.34
CA TYR A 32 -2.12 20.07 -0.74
C TYR A 32 -2.76 18.69 -0.65
N GLN A 33 -2.73 18.06 0.52
CA GLN A 33 -3.29 16.74 0.72
C GLN A 33 -4.81 16.72 0.52
N LYS A 34 -5.54 17.72 1.00
CA LYS A 34 -6.97 17.85 0.69
C LYS A 34 -7.25 17.81 -0.81
N LYS A 35 -6.52 18.60 -1.59
CA LYS A 35 -6.66 18.64 -3.05
C LYS A 35 -6.33 17.29 -3.69
N ARG A 36 -5.27 16.64 -3.21
CA ARG A 36 -4.84 15.33 -3.70
C ARG A 36 -5.89 14.24 -3.43
N TYR A 37 -6.45 14.19 -2.22
CA TYR A 37 -7.51 13.25 -1.87
C TYR A 37 -8.81 13.51 -2.65
N VAL A 38 -9.22 14.76 -2.76
CA VAL A 38 -10.39 15.15 -3.56
C VAL A 38 -10.18 14.75 -5.01
N HIS A 39 -9.03 15.09 -5.60
CA HIS A 39 -8.69 14.68 -6.97
C HIS A 39 -8.77 13.16 -7.16
N ALA A 40 -8.21 12.37 -6.23
CA ALA A 40 -8.25 10.92 -6.33
C ALA A 40 -9.69 10.37 -6.29
N ILE A 41 -10.57 10.96 -5.47
CA ILE A 41 -11.98 10.57 -5.41
C ILE A 41 -12.70 10.93 -6.72
N GLU A 42 -12.49 12.13 -7.25
CA GLU A 42 -13.09 12.60 -8.51
C GLU A 42 -12.67 11.75 -9.71
N GLN A 43 -11.38 11.40 -9.80
CA GLN A 43 -10.87 10.51 -10.84
C GLN A 43 -11.47 9.11 -10.71
N TYR A 44 -11.53 8.57 -9.49
CA TYR A 44 -12.16 7.28 -9.24
C TYR A 44 -13.64 7.29 -9.64
N GLU A 45 -14.39 8.34 -9.28
CA GLU A 45 -15.81 8.51 -9.64
C GLU A 45 -16.00 8.57 -11.16
N THR A 46 -15.13 9.32 -11.84
CA THR A 46 -15.17 9.45 -13.31
C THR A 46 -14.97 8.12 -14.03
N ILE A 47 -14.07 7.27 -13.52
CA ILE A 47 -13.70 6.01 -14.19
C ILE A 47 -14.66 4.88 -13.82
N PHE A 48 -15.11 4.79 -12.56
CA PHE A 48 -15.79 3.61 -12.04
C PHE A 48 -17.24 3.86 -11.60
N CYS A 49 -17.70 5.11 -11.48
CA CYS A 49 -19.05 5.50 -11.06
C CYS A 49 -19.57 4.74 -9.82
N PRO A 50 -18.87 4.78 -8.67
CA PRO A 50 -19.24 4.00 -7.51
C PRO A 50 -20.33 4.67 -6.66
N ASP A 51 -21.04 3.86 -5.84
CA ASP A 51 -21.92 4.39 -4.80
C ASP A 51 -21.15 4.81 -3.54
N LYS A 52 -20.19 3.98 -3.12
CA LYS A 52 -19.39 4.18 -1.90
C LYS A 52 -17.96 3.73 -2.08
N VAL A 53 -17.06 4.46 -1.43
CA VAL A 53 -15.62 4.20 -1.48
C VAL A 53 -15.00 4.06 -0.09
N ALA A 54 -13.82 3.47 -0.04
CA ALA A 54 -12.87 3.57 1.05
C ALA A 54 -11.55 4.11 0.51
N ILE A 55 -10.79 4.80 1.36
CA ILE A 55 -9.48 5.32 1.01
C ILE A 55 -8.45 4.59 1.87
N PHE A 56 -7.40 4.14 1.23
CA PHE A 56 -6.27 3.43 1.84
C PHE A 56 -4.99 4.19 1.57
N SER A 57 -4.05 4.12 2.50
CA SER A 57 -2.74 4.76 2.38
C SER A 57 -1.65 3.80 2.81
N ALA A 58 -0.52 3.85 2.14
CA ALA A 58 0.72 3.20 2.55
C ALA A 58 1.89 4.18 2.33
N PRO A 59 2.67 4.48 3.38
CA PRO A 59 3.79 5.40 3.28
C PRO A 59 4.97 4.79 2.54
N GLY A 60 5.84 5.65 2.01
CA GLY A 60 7.20 5.28 1.71
C GLY A 60 8.05 5.13 2.98
N ARG A 61 9.33 4.81 2.82
CA ARG A 61 10.24 4.63 3.95
C ARG A 61 11.57 5.34 3.74
N SER A 62 12.23 5.61 4.86
CA SER A 62 13.66 5.96 4.90
C SER A 62 14.39 5.02 5.84
N GLU A 63 15.61 4.66 5.50
CA GLU A 63 16.50 3.96 6.42
C GLU A 63 17.24 4.97 7.31
N VAL A 64 17.29 4.70 8.60
CA VAL A 64 18.01 5.51 9.57
C VAL A 64 19.43 4.98 9.78
N CYS A 65 19.58 3.65 9.93
CA CYS A 65 20.87 2.98 9.98
C CYS A 65 20.72 1.48 9.74
N GLY A 66 21.82 0.82 9.31
CA GLY A 66 21.87 -0.64 9.13
C GLY A 66 22.31 -1.09 7.74
N ASN A 67 22.17 -0.26 6.70
CA ASN A 67 22.65 -0.50 5.33
C ASN A 67 22.10 -1.76 4.64
N HIS A 68 20.77 -1.98 4.66
CA HIS A 68 20.16 -3.11 3.98
C HIS A 68 20.81 -4.47 4.31
N THR A 69 21.02 -4.72 5.59
CA THR A 69 21.68 -5.93 6.07
C THR A 69 20.77 -7.15 6.22
N ASP A 70 19.61 -7.12 5.62
CA ASP A 70 18.62 -8.22 5.59
C ASP A 70 19.25 -9.55 5.11
N HIS A 71 20.06 -9.50 4.05
CA HIS A 71 20.74 -10.69 3.51
C HIS A 71 21.98 -11.13 4.33
N GLN A 72 22.37 -10.38 5.35
CA GLN A 72 23.51 -10.64 6.21
C GLN A 72 23.13 -10.93 7.67
N HIS A 73 21.83 -11.17 7.93
CA HIS A 73 21.28 -11.39 9.28
C HIS A 73 21.61 -10.23 10.24
N GLY A 74 21.67 -9.01 9.70
CA GLY A 74 21.95 -7.80 10.46
C GLY A 74 20.72 -7.20 11.10
N MET A 75 20.91 -6.01 11.65
CA MET A 75 19.81 -5.20 12.21
C MET A 75 19.72 -3.88 11.46
N VAL A 76 18.50 -3.44 11.20
CA VAL A 76 18.25 -2.14 10.56
C VAL A 76 17.25 -1.34 11.38
N LEU A 77 17.44 -0.04 11.42
CA LEU A 77 16.47 0.92 11.91
C LEU A 77 15.93 1.70 10.72
N ALA A 78 14.64 1.54 10.45
CA ALA A 78 13.94 2.21 9.37
C ALA A 78 12.73 2.97 9.89
N THR A 79 12.23 3.92 9.13
CA THR A 79 11.02 4.68 9.48
C THR A 79 10.16 4.88 8.26
N SER A 80 8.84 4.88 8.46
CA SER A 80 7.93 5.43 7.47
C SER A 80 8.15 6.95 7.34
N ILE A 81 7.82 7.48 6.18
CA ILE A 81 7.91 8.92 5.90
C ILE A 81 6.51 9.50 5.67
N ASN A 82 6.41 10.82 5.64
CA ASN A 82 5.16 11.54 5.40
C ASN A 82 4.80 11.72 3.90
N LEU A 83 5.36 10.89 3.05
CA LEU A 83 4.98 10.72 1.64
C LEU A 83 4.38 9.33 1.48
N ASP A 84 3.23 9.24 0.84
CA ASP A 84 2.51 7.98 0.72
C ASP A 84 1.94 7.73 -0.68
N THR A 85 1.50 6.51 -0.89
CA THR A 85 0.61 6.11 -1.96
C THR A 85 -0.79 5.98 -1.38
N ILE A 86 -1.74 6.79 -1.87
CA ILE A 86 -3.15 6.65 -1.51
C ILE A 86 -3.92 5.95 -2.62
N ALA A 87 -4.94 5.19 -2.25
CA ALA A 87 -5.84 4.52 -3.18
C ALA A 87 -7.29 4.68 -2.74
N VAL A 88 -8.12 5.20 -3.62
CA VAL A 88 -9.57 5.18 -3.49
C VAL A 88 -10.06 3.87 -4.08
N SER A 89 -10.84 3.10 -3.34
CA SER A 89 -11.22 1.75 -3.77
C SER A 89 -12.61 1.34 -3.28
N ALA A 90 -13.25 0.47 -4.06
CA ALA A 90 -14.48 -0.22 -3.68
C ALA A 90 -14.49 -1.64 -4.25
N LYS A 91 -15.25 -2.54 -3.57
CA LYS A 91 -15.54 -3.86 -4.13
C LYS A 91 -16.28 -3.70 -5.46
N ASN A 92 -16.01 -4.59 -6.37
CA ASN A 92 -16.90 -4.81 -7.51
C ASN A 92 -17.52 -6.21 -7.39
N ASN A 93 -18.56 -6.46 -8.19
CA ASN A 93 -19.28 -7.75 -8.15
C ASN A 93 -18.71 -8.76 -9.15
N ASN A 94 -17.45 -8.57 -9.58
CA ASN A 94 -16.76 -9.40 -10.55
C ASN A 94 -15.50 -9.98 -9.93
N ASP A 95 -15.01 -11.08 -10.50
CA ASP A 95 -13.71 -11.68 -10.12
C ASP A 95 -12.53 -10.98 -10.80
N VAL A 96 -12.59 -9.65 -10.90
CA VAL A 96 -11.61 -8.84 -11.64
C VAL A 96 -11.16 -7.67 -10.78
N VAL A 97 -9.86 -7.48 -10.70
CA VAL A 97 -9.25 -6.25 -10.21
C VAL A 97 -9.07 -5.28 -11.38
N ARG A 98 -9.52 -4.04 -11.21
CA ARG A 98 -9.20 -2.93 -12.09
C ARG A 98 -8.47 -1.88 -11.27
N PHE A 99 -7.25 -1.60 -11.64
CA PHE A 99 -6.38 -0.67 -10.93
C PHE A 99 -5.83 0.38 -11.89
N VAL A 100 -6.02 1.65 -11.54
CA VAL A 100 -5.46 2.78 -12.27
C VAL A 100 -4.53 3.54 -11.33
N SER A 101 -3.28 3.72 -11.73
CA SER A 101 -2.38 4.69 -11.11
C SER A 101 -2.43 5.99 -11.91
N ASP A 102 -2.37 7.11 -11.22
CA ASP A 102 -2.38 8.43 -11.86
C ASP A 102 -1.29 8.54 -12.94
N GLY A 103 -1.70 8.89 -14.16
CA GLY A 103 -0.79 8.98 -15.32
C GLY A 103 -0.46 7.65 -16.00
N TYR A 104 -1.07 6.52 -15.61
CA TYR A 104 -0.83 5.20 -16.19
C TYR A 104 -2.11 4.55 -16.70
N ASP A 105 -1.95 3.59 -17.62
CA ASP A 105 -3.06 2.81 -18.15
C ASP A 105 -3.69 1.91 -17.09
N MET A 106 -4.98 1.58 -17.31
CA MET A 106 -5.72 0.67 -16.42
C MET A 106 -5.17 -0.74 -16.49
N ILE A 107 -4.82 -1.28 -15.33
CA ILE A 107 -4.51 -2.71 -15.15
C ILE A 107 -5.82 -3.46 -14.92
N THR A 108 -5.95 -4.60 -15.60
CA THR A 108 -7.08 -5.53 -15.41
C THR A 108 -6.56 -6.93 -15.14
N LEU A 109 -6.92 -7.53 -14.00
CA LEU A 109 -6.45 -8.83 -13.54
C LEU A 109 -7.62 -9.68 -13.06
N ASN A 110 -7.70 -10.94 -13.53
CA ASN A 110 -8.68 -11.91 -13.02
C ASN A 110 -8.12 -12.60 -11.76
N ILE A 111 -8.86 -12.55 -10.64
CA ILE A 111 -8.44 -13.15 -9.37
C ILE A 111 -8.49 -14.70 -9.36
N ASN A 112 -9.10 -15.31 -10.36
CA ASN A 112 -9.10 -16.76 -10.52
C ASN A 112 -7.83 -17.27 -11.22
N ASP A 113 -7.04 -16.39 -11.83
CA ASP A 113 -5.76 -16.69 -12.46
C ASP A 113 -4.64 -15.91 -11.75
N LEU A 114 -4.05 -16.53 -10.73
CA LEU A 114 -2.99 -15.95 -9.90
C LEU A 114 -1.69 -16.75 -9.99
N GLU A 115 -1.50 -17.52 -11.06
CA GLU A 115 -0.23 -18.21 -11.30
C GLU A 115 0.86 -17.20 -11.75
N VAL A 116 2.12 -17.58 -11.49
CA VAL A 116 3.25 -16.77 -11.92
C VAL A 116 3.27 -16.72 -13.46
N ASN A 117 3.34 -15.51 -13.99
CA ASN A 117 3.46 -15.27 -15.42
C ASN A 117 4.80 -14.55 -15.70
N ASP A 118 5.74 -15.25 -16.30
CA ASP A 118 7.07 -14.71 -16.56
C ASP A 118 7.05 -13.54 -17.58
N ASP A 119 6.05 -13.46 -18.44
CA ASP A 119 5.86 -12.35 -19.38
C ASP A 119 5.46 -11.05 -18.68
N GLU A 120 4.95 -11.13 -17.45
CA GLU A 120 4.60 -9.99 -16.61
C GLU A 120 5.74 -9.55 -15.68
N ALA A 121 6.88 -10.25 -15.68
CA ALA A 121 8.01 -9.93 -14.80
C ALA A 121 8.43 -8.46 -14.94
N GLY A 122 8.66 -7.78 -13.81
CA GLY A 122 9.01 -6.35 -13.80
C GLY A 122 7.84 -5.40 -14.04
N THR A 123 6.59 -5.88 -14.07
CA THR A 123 5.40 -5.04 -14.28
C THR A 123 4.58 -4.88 -13.01
N THR A 124 3.81 -3.80 -12.92
CA THR A 124 2.88 -3.56 -11.81
C THR A 124 1.79 -4.66 -11.71
N VAL A 125 1.43 -5.28 -12.83
CA VAL A 125 0.47 -6.40 -12.87
C VAL A 125 0.98 -7.56 -12.03
N SER A 126 2.25 -7.93 -12.19
CA SER A 126 2.86 -9.02 -11.44
C SER A 126 2.88 -8.77 -9.92
N LEU A 127 3.08 -7.52 -9.49
CA LEU A 127 3.01 -7.15 -8.07
C LEU A 127 1.59 -7.36 -7.51
N ILE A 128 0.55 -6.87 -8.20
CA ILE A 128 -0.85 -7.08 -7.77
C ILE A 128 -1.16 -8.56 -7.71
N ARG A 129 -0.79 -9.33 -8.75
CA ARG A 129 -0.99 -10.79 -8.82
C ARG A 129 -0.31 -11.50 -7.65
N GLY A 130 0.94 -11.15 -7.36
CA GLY A 130 1.72 -11.73 -6.27
C GLY A 130 1.13 -11.46 -4.89
N VAL A 131 0.70 -10.22 -4.61
CA VAL A 131 0.04 -9.85 -3.35
C VAL A 131 -1.27 -10.62 -3.19
N LEU A 132 -2.12 -10.69 -4.22
CA LEU A 132 -3.38 -11.44 -4.16
C LEU A 132 -3.13 -12.94 -3.98
N ARG A 133 -2.13 -13.51 -4.66
CA ARG A 133 -1.75 -14.92 -4.50
C ARG A 133 -1.28 -15.19 -3.07
N GLY A 134 -0.37 -14.39 -2.55
CA GLY A 134 0.13 -14.54 -1.18
C GLY A 134 -0.99 -14.44 -0.14
N LEU A 135 -1.90 -13.49 -0.27
CA LEU A 135 -3.05 -13.35 0.62
C LEU A 135 -3.96 -14.59 0.57
N LYS A 136 -4.24 -15.11 -0.64
CA LYS A 136 -5.03 -16.32 -0.83
C LYS A 136 -4.37 -17.55 -0.20
N ASP A 137 -3.06 -17.71 -0.37
CA ASP A 137 -2.30 -18.85 0.16
C ASP A 137 -2.22 -18.81 1.70
N HIS A 138 -2.29 -17.62 2.31
CA HIS A 138 -2.43 -17.45 3.77
C HIS A 138 -3.87 -17.60 4.28
N GLY A 139 -4.82 -17.96 3.41
CA GLY A 139 -6.21 -18.23 3.78
C GLY A 139 -7.10 -16.98 3.93
N TYR A 140 -6.63 -15.81 3.52
CA TYR A 140 -7.43 -14.60 3.53
C TYR A 140 -8.43 -14.57 2.38
N LYS A 141 -9.55 -13.89 2.63
CA LYS A 141 -10.55 -13.64 1.59
C LYS A 141 -10.03 -12.61 0.61
N ILE A 142 -10.04 -12.95 -0.66
CA ILE A 142 -9.79 -12.02 -1.75
C ILE A 142 -11.04 -11.85 -2.59
N GLY A 143 -11.11 -10.79 -3.37
CA GLY A 143 -12.24 -10.53 -4.27
C GLY A 143 -11.91 -9.40 -5.23
N GLY A 144 -12.73 -9.22 -6.24
CA GLY A 144 -12.56 -8.17 -7.24
C GLY A 144 -12.82 -6.78 -6.65
N PHE A 145 -12.01 -5.84 -7.05
CA PHE A 145 -12.16 -4.44 -6.66
C PHE A 145 -11.74 -3.50 -7.79
N ASN A 146 -12.20 -2.28 -7.70
CA ASN A 146 -11.70 -1.18 -8.50
C ASN A 146 -10.88 -0.26 -7.61
N ALA A 147 -9.78 0.29 -8.12
CA ALA A 147 -8.95 1.25 -7.41
C ALA A 147 -8.40 2.33 -8.33
N TYR A 148 -8.33 3.55 -7.82
CA TYR A 148 -7.54 4.64 -8.38
C TYR A 148 -6.52 5.09 -7.34
N ALA A 149 -5.26 5.15 -7.71
CA ALA A 149 -4.17 5.51 -6.82
C ALA A 149 -3.37 6.70 -7.33
N THR A 150 -2.88 7.52 -6.39
CA THR A 150 -1.88 8.54 -6.63
C THR A 150 -0.77 8.44 -5.59
N SER A 151 0.46 8.78 -5.95
CA SER A 151 1.62 8.57 -5.09
C SER A 151 2.51 9.80 -5.04
N ASP A 152 2.87 10.21 -3.82
CA ASP A 152 3.94 11.17 -3.55
C ASP A 152 5.29 10.44 -3.34
N VAL A 153 5.28 9.11 -3.26
CA VAL A 153 6.50 8.29 -3.21
C VAL A 153 7.04 8.11 -4.62
N LEU A 154 7.96 8.98 -5.00
CA LEU A 154 8.48 9.02 -6.37
C LEU A 154 9.28 7.75 -6.71
N VAL A 155 9.04 7.25 -7.92
CA VAL A 155 9.81 6.12 -8.48
C VAL A 155 11.27 6.53 -8.65
N GLY A 156 12.20 5.68 -8.19
CA GLY A 156 13.63 5.94 -8.30
C GLY A 156 14.22 6.92 -7.28
N ALA A 157 13.40 7.48 -6.39
CA ALA A 157 13.88 8.38 -5.33
C ALA A 157 14.50 7.65 -4.12
N GLY A 158 14.57 6.33 -4.13
CA GLY A 158 15.07 5.55 -3.00
C GLY A 158 14.12 5.46 -1.81
N LEU A 159 12.84 5.82 -1.99
CA LEU A 159 11.82 5.86 -0.93
C LEU A 159 10.88 4.65 -0.94
N SER A 160 11.22 3.60 -1.68
CA SER A 160 10.48 2.32 -1.80
C SER A 160 9.07 2.45 -2.34
N SER A 161 8.92 3.07 -3.51
CA SER A 161 7.64 3.18 -4.19
C SER A 161 6.98 1.83 -4.51
N SER A 162 7.77 0.78 -4.84
CA SER A 162 7.23 -0.58 -5.06
C SER A 162 6.63 -1.15 -3.78
N ALA A 163 7.34 -1.07 -2.65
CA ALA A 163 6.84 -1.56 -1.37
C ALA A 163 5.58 -0.81 -0.91
N ALA A 164 5.55 0.53 -1.04
CA ALA A 164 4.35 1.32 -0.73
C ALA A 164 3.16 0.89 -1.60
N PHE A 165 3.39 0.61 -2.89
CA PHE A 165 2.36 0.11 -3.80
C PHE A 165 1.84 -1.29 -3.40
N GLU A 166 2.73 -2.23 -3.12
CA GLU A 166 2.38 -3.58 -2.68
C GLU A 166 1.59 -3.56 -1.38
N VAL A 167 2.06 -2.78 -0.41
CA VAL A 167 1.42 -2.62 0.89
C VAL A 167 0.03 -1.99 0.74
N VAL A 168 -0.16 -0.97 -0.11
CA VAL A 168 -1.50 -0.39 -0.33
C VAL A 168 -2.46 -1.41 -0.95
N VAL A 169 -2.00 -2.28 -1.87
CA VAL A 169 -2.81 -3.36 -2.43
C VAL A 169 -3.21 -4.37 -1.35
N GLY A 170 -2.28 -4.79 -0.50
CA GLY A 170 -2.55 -5.66 0.65
C GLY A 170 -3.54 -5.03 1.63
N THR A 171 -3.39 -3.74 1.90
CA THR A 171 -4.28 -2.98 2.80
C THR A 171 -5.69 -2.83 2.21
N ILE A 172 -5.83 -2.64 0.89
CA ILE A 172 -7.14 -2.66 0.21
C ILE A 172 -7.87 -3.98 0.45
N ILE A 173 -7.20 -5.10 0.26
CA ILE A 173 -7.81 -6.43 0.50
C ILE A 173 -8.12 -6.63 1.98
N SER A 174 -7.24 -6.20 2.87
CA SER A 174 -7.50 -6.22 4.32
C SER A 174 -8.78 -5.45 4.68
N GLY A 175 -8.93 -4.25 4.16
CA GLY A 175 -10.10 -3.41 4.44
C GLY A 175 -11.37 -3.85 3.76
N LEU A 176 -11.30 -4.22 2.49
CA LEU A 176 -12.50 -4.57 1.73
C LEU A 176 -13.03 -5.97 2.08
N TYR A 177 -12.19 -6.94 2.41
CA TYR A 177 -12.57 -8.34 2.52
C TYR A 177 -12.31 -8.98 3.87
N ASN A 178 -11.48 -8.37 4.73
CA ASN A 178 -11.00 -8.97 5.97
C ASN A 178 -11.11 -8.03 7.19
N ASP A 179 -11.96 -7.03 7.16
CA ASP A 179 -12.28 -6.12 8.28
C ASP A 179 -11.03 -5.44 8.90
N MET A 180 -10.01 -5.13 8.09
CA MET A 180 -8.70 -4.61 8.53
C MET A 180 -7.97 -5.52 9.54
N LYS A 181 -8.17 -6.84 9.48
CA LYS A 181 -7.59 -7.80 10.44
C LYS A 181 -6.32 -8.47 9.98
N ILE A 182 -5.87 -8.23 8.74
CA ILE A 182 -4.59 -8.77 8.28
C ILE A 182 -3.49 -8.00 8.98
N ASN A 183 -2.58 -8.74 9.62
CA ASN A 183 -1.46 -8.15 10.36
C ASN A 183 -0.51 -7.42 9.38
N SER A 184 0.00 -6.27 9.80
CA SER A 184 0.92 -5.48 8.97
C SER A 184 2.23 -6.22 8.64
N VAL A 185 2.71 -7.06 9.55
CA VAL A 185 3.88 -7.92 9.30
C VAL A 185 3.59 -8.94 8.19
N GLU A 186 2.40 -9.56 8.20
CA GLU A 186 2.00 -10.50 7.15
C GLU A 186 1.83 -9.78 5.80
N ILE A 187 1.25 -8.57 5.79
CA ILE A 187 1.19 -7.75 4.57
C ILE A 187 2.60 -7.50 4.03
N ALA A 188 3.57 -7.15 4.89
CA ALA A 188 4.95 -6.93 4.48
C ALA A 188 5.59 -8.18 3.89
N GLN A 189 5.43 -9.34 4.53
CA GLN A 189 5.97 -10.63 4.06
C GLN A 189 5.36 -11.05 2.72
N ILE A 190 4.05 -10.88 2.56
CA ILE A 190 3.34 -11.16 1.32
C ILE A 190 3.79 -10.20 0.20
N SER A 191 4.01 -8.94 0.52
CA SER A 191 4.53 -7.94 -0.41
C SER A 191 5.94 -8.30 -0.89
N GLN A 192 6.84 -8.68 0.02
CA GLN A 192 8.17 -9.17 -0.33
C GLN A 192 8.10 -10.42 -1.23
N TYR A 193 7.22 -11.36 -0.90
CA TYR A 193 6.99 -12.54 -1.73
C TYR A 193 6.57 -12.15 -3.15
N ALA A 194 5.66 -11.18 -3.30
CA ALA A 194 5.24 -10.67 -4.59
C ALA A 194 6.41 -10.07 -5.40
N GLU A 195 7.26 -9.26 -4.76
CA GLU A 195 8.41 -8.66 -5.43
C GLU A 195 9.46 -9.70 -5.83
N ASN A 196 9.76 -10.67 -4.96
CA ASN A 196 10.75 -11.69 -5.24
C ASN A 196 10.29 -12.73 -6.28
N VAL A 197 9.05 -13.21 -6.17
CA VAL A 197 8.57 -14.36 -6.94
C VAL A 197 7.86 -13.95 -8.23
N PHE A 198 7.06 -12.90 -8.21
CA PHE A 198 6.26 -12.46 -9.34
C PHE A 198 6.93 -11.34 -10.14
N PHE A 199 7.42 -10.33 -9.46
CA PHE A 199 8.13 -9.23 -10.11
C PHE A 199 9.54 -9.60 -10.54
N LYS A 200 10.11 -10.68 -9.95
CA LYS A 200 11.45 -11.21 -10.24
C LYS A 200 12.60 -10.27 -9.84
N LYS A 201 12.39 -9.39 -8.89
CA LYS A 201 13.43 -8.53 -8.33
C LYS A 201 13.75 -9.00 -6.91
N PRO A 202 14.93 -9.59 -6.68
CA PRO A 202 15.36 -9.97 -5.34
C PRO A 202 15.42 -8.74 -4.42
N CYS A 203 14.67 -8.78 -3.33
CA CYS A 203 14.68 -7.76 -2.29
C CYS A 203 14.67 -8.38 -0.89
N GLY A 204 15.21 -7.66 0.08
CA GLY A 204 15.02 -7.93 1.50
C GLY A 204 13.62 -7.54 1.96
N LEU A 205 13.38 -7.60 3.27
CA LEU A 205 12.06 -7.35 3.85
C LEU A 205 11.94 -5.94 4.46
N MET A 206 13.05 -5.19 4.58
CA MET A 206 13.08 -3.90 5.26
C MET A 206 12.07 -2.91 4.69
N ASP A 207 12.02 -2.81 3.37
CA ASP A 207 11.18 -1.84 2.67
C ASP A 207 9.70 -2.07 2.97
N GLN A 208 9.24 -3.29 2.77
CA GLN A 208 7.85 -3.66 3.00
C GLN A 208 7.47 -3.57 4.48
N MET A 209 8.39 -3.93 5.38
CA MET A 209 8.14 -3.80 6.82
C MET A 209 7.96 -2.36 7.26
N ALA A 210 8.87 -1.47 6.84
CA ALA A 210 8.77 -0.06 7.22
C ALA A 210 7.54 0.62 6.61
N CYS A 211 7.17 0.28 5.36
CA CYS A 211 5.95 0.79 4.71
C CYS A 211 4.66 0.25 5.36
N SER A 212 4.65 -1.01 5.83
CA SER A 212 3.44 -1.66 6.32
C SER A 212 3.19 -1.44 7.82
N VAL A 213 4.25 -1.51 8.64
CA VAL A 213 4.13 -1.34 10.09
C VAL A 213 3.96 0.14 10.46
N GLY A 214 4.66 1.02 9.74
CA GLY A 214 4.64 2.45 9.97
C GLY A 214 5.47 2.88 11.21
N GLY A 215 5.71 4.17 11.32
CA GLY A 215 6.53 4.72 12.38
C GLY A 215 8.00 4.26 12.30
N MET A 216 8.69 4.28 13.43
CA MET A 216 10.08 3.83 13.51
C MET A 216 10.12 2.35 13.89
N VAL A 217 10.78 1.53 13.08
CA VAL A 217 10.88 0.08 13.26
C VAL A 217 12.32 -0.35 13.36
N ASN A 218 12.64 -1.16 14.36
CA ASN A 218 13.88 -1.89 14.44
C ASN A 218 13.61 -3.32 13.94
N ILE A 219 14.32 -3.74 12.91
CA ILE A 219 14.16 -5.05 12.29
C ILE A 219 15.44 -5.84 12.55
N ASP A 220 15.32 -6.95 13.28
CA ASP A 220 16.39 -7.91 13.48
C ASP A 220 16.22 -9.09 12.53
N PHE A 221 17.12 -9.22 11.57
CA PHE A 221 17.10 -10.31 10.58
C PHE A 221 17.83 -11.56 11.03
N LYS A 222 18.24 -11.64 12.32
CA LYS A 222 18.97 -12.80 12.84
C LYS A 222 18.24 -14.12 12.59
N ASP A 223 16.93 -14.11 12.79
CA ASP A 223 16.08 -15.29 12.58
C ASP A 223 15.17 -15.12 11.35
N CYS A 224 15.34 -14.10 10.54
CA CYS A 224 14.52 -13.72 9.37
C CYS A 224 13.01 -13.55 9.64
N LEU A 225 12.58 -13.61 10.89
CA LEU A 225 11.16 -13.64 11.29
C LEU A 225 10.82 -12.77 12.51
N LEU A 226 11.80 -12.24 13.24
CA LEU A 226 11.54 -11.46 14.45
C LEU A 226 11.65 -9.96 14.16
N TYR A 227 10.56 -9.27 14.48
CA TYR A 227 10.46 -7.82 14.37
C TYR A 227 10.21 -7.24 15.75
N THR A 228 10.99 -6.25 16.12
CA THR A 228 10.72 -5.45 17.29
C THR A 228 10.34 -4.05 16.82
N SER A 229 9.20 -3.55 17.26
CA SER A 229 8.85 -2.14 17.17
C SER A 229 9.20 -1.50 18.51
N PRO A 230 10.32 -0.78 18.64
CA PRO A 230 10.56 -0.03 19.86
C PRO A 230 9.58 1.14 19.85
N SER A 231 8.56 1.07 20.69
CA SER A 231 7.82 2.27 21.05
C SER A 231 8.68 3.11 21.99
N PRO A 232 8.98 4.36 21.66
CA PRO A 232 9.67 5.25 22.60
C PRO A 232 8.81 5.61 23.83
N ARG A 233 7.63 5.02 23.94
CA ARG A 233 6.64 5.31 24.98
C ARG A 233 6.31 4.13 25.89
N ASP A 234 6.99 2.99 25.70
CA ASP A 234 6.89 1.82 26.59
C ASP A 234 7.95 1.86 27.69
#